data_44e34c2079386340c4c66cb1c39e292b
#
_entry.id   44e34c2079386340c4c66cb1c39e292b
#
_cell.length_a   1.000
_cell.length_b   1.000
_cell.length_c   1.000
_cell.angle_alpha   90.00
_cell.angle_beta   90.00
_cell.angle_gamma   90.00
#
_symmetry.space_group_name_H-M   'P 1'
#
loop_
_entity.id
_entity.type
_entity.pdbx_description
1 polymer ?
#
loop_
_entity_poly.entity_id
_entity_poly.type
_entity_poly.pdbx_seq_one_letter_code
_entity_poly.pdbx_strand_id
1 'polypeptide(L)'
;MPYLIRPALTALILSTLAQGAASACEAPPPVVRDIDANRYYSDKHNSIVDPVLKARNEAAVKPVNDYLDGVARSANAWQRGRKPADAQCALGWLQAWADGGGMLGAMTTNQSWYTRKWTLSGLALSYARVQAAATPAQRQAVEAWLRRLADLTIAHSDAHKGVRNNHYYWEGLAITATGAVTGEARYLAWGRKMFDHAMDQIQADGSLPLEVARAGKALSYHLYAAAPLVMVASILDLQHPQLDRLVRFSSANVADPSTLRRMTGFEQEKPPRMPGWIAIYDRHAAQPLSTEPPPANNWDARMGGDRSLPNPLEHVRGS
;
A
#
# COMPACT_ATOMS: atom_id res chain seq x y z
N MET A 1 84.28 -31.40 -11.51
CA MET A 1 83.33 -30.27 -11.77
C MET A 1 81.97 -30.71 -11.27
N PRO A 2 81.43 -30.17 -10.17
CA PRO A 2 80.09 -30.52 -9.67
C PRO A 2 79.06 -29.60 -10.22
N TYR A 3 77.91 -30.15 -10.73
CA TYR A 3 76.79 -29.47 -11.17
C TYR A 3 75.94 -28.98 -9.98
N LEU A 4 75.66 -27.68 -9.91
CA LEU A 4 74.77 -27.06 -8.95
C LEU A 4 73.31 -27.13 -9.46
N ILE A 5 72.50 -27.90 -8.76
CA ILE A 5 71.00 -27.94 -8.97
C ILE A 5 70.37 -26.79 -8.19
N ARG A 6 69.74 -25.86 -8.90
CA ARG A 6 68.95 -24.78 -8.28
C ARG A 6 67.51 -25.27 -8.07
N PRO A 7 66.92 -25.13 -6.88
CA PRO A 7 65.51 -25.41 -6.69
C PRO A 7 64.64 -24.26 -7.24
N ALA A 8 63.66 -24.62 -8.08
CA ALA A 8 62.63 -23.72 -8.52
C ALA A 8 61.57 -23.52 -7.39
N LEU A 9 61.45 -22.31 -6.87
CA LEU A 9 60.36 -21.93 -5.96
C LEU A 9 59.07 -21.73 -6.78
N THR A 10 58.11 -22.65 -6.65
CA THR A 10 56.78 -22.47 -7.18
C THR A 10 55.94 -21.63 -6.20
N ALA A 11 55.70 -20.38 -6.53
CA ALA A 11 54.83 -19.50 -5.74
C ALA A 11 53.37 -19.89 -5.97
N LEU A 12 52.72 -20.43 -4.94
CA LEU A 12 51.29 -20.72 -4.92
C LEU A 12 50.54 -19.41 -4.66
N ILE A 13 49.91 -18.86 -5.70
CA ILE A 13 49.04 -17.67 -5.56
C ILE A 13 47.68 -18.17 -5.01
N LEU A 14 47.46 -18.00 -3.70
CA LEU A 14 46.14 -18.14 -3.09
C LEU A 14 45.27 -16.93 -3.52
N SER A 15 44.38 -17.15 -4.48
CA SER A 15 43.32 -16.21 -4.82
C SER A 15 42.26 -16.26 -3.71
N THR A 16 42.31 -15.33 -2.76
CA THR A 16 41.21 -15.10 -1.81
C THR A 16 40.06 -14.48 -2.58
N LEU A 17 39.06 -15.28 -2.91
CA LEU A 17 37.75 -14.80 -3.32
C LEU A 17 37.16 -14.03 -2.13
N ALA A 18 37.23 -12.70 -2.19
CA ALA A 18 36.43 -11.83 -1.31
C ALA A 18 34.97 -12.10 -1.62
N GLN A 19 34.36 -13.01 -0.86
CA GLN A 19 32.90 -13.11 -0.79
C GLN A 19 32.44 -11.79 -0.18
N GLY A 20 31.94 -10.88 -1.03
CA GLY A 20 31.25 -9.71 -0.57
C GLY A 20 30.16 -10.16 0.39
N ALA A 21 30.26 -9.77 1.67
CA ALA A 21 29.23 -10.04 2.66
C ALA A 21 27.91 -9.50 2.10
N ALA A 22 27.02 -10.40 1.67
CA ALA A 22 25.64 -10.04 1.40
C ALA A 22 25.11 -9.40 2.69
N SER A 23 24.67 -8.14 2.63
CA SER A 23 24.06 -7.49 3.78
C SER A 23 22.97 -8.42 4.31
N ALA A 24 23.20 -8.99 5.49
CA ALA A 24 22.24 -9.90 6.10
C ALA A 24 20.96 -9.14 6.35
N CYS A 25 19.84 -9.71 5.91
CA CYS A 25 18.51 -9.17 6.20
C CYS A 25 18.30 -9.16 7.71
N GLU A 26 17.87 -8.04 8.26
CA GLU A 26 17.43 -8.00 9.65
C GLU A 26 16.27 -8.97 9.85
N ALA A 27 16.19 -9.55 11.06
CA ALA A 27 15.06 -10.41 11.42
C ALA A 27 13.76 -9.59 11.34
N PRO A 28 12.62 -10.19 10.92
CA PRO A 28 11.34 -9.51 10.94
C PRO A 28 10.98 -9.16 12.39
N PRO A 29 10.25 -8.04 12.59
CA PRO A 29 9.71 -7.74 13.91
C PRO A 29 8.78 -8.86 14.38
N PRO A 30 8.57 -9.02 15.71
CA PRO A 30 7.67 -10.03 16.26
C PRO A 30 6.29 -9.99 15.62
N VAL A 31 5.73 -11.18 15.37
CA VAL A 31 4.42 -11.31 14.74
C VAL A 31 3.31 -10.77 15.64
N VAL A 32 2.55 -9.82 15.14
CA VAL A 32 1.36 -9.27 15.80
C VAL A 32 0.13 -9.98 15.27
N ARG A 33 -0.56 -10.74 16.11
CA ARG A 33 -1.79 -11.46 15.72
C ARG A 33 -3.04 -10.66 16.01
N ASP A 34 -3.10 -10.01 17.16
CA ASP A 34 -4.23 -9.23 17.66
C ASP A 34 -3.90 -7.74 17.55
N ILE A 35 -4.86 -6.93 17.14
CA ILE A 35 -4.69 -5.48 17.09
C ILE A 35 -5.74 -4.83 17.98
N ASP A 36 -5.27 -4.03 18.95
CA ASP A 36 -6.11 -3.23 19.83
C ASP A 36 -5.80 -1.74 19.64
N ALA A 37 -6.38 -1.14 18.59
CA ALA A 37 -6.16 0.24 18.22
C ALA A 37 -7.39 1.09 18.53
N ASN A 38 -7.23 2.24 19.18
CA ASN A 38 -8.34 3.15 19.53
C ASN A 38 -8.60 4.19 18.44
N ARG A 39 -9.84 4.72 18.39
CA ARG A 39 -10.12 5.94 17.61
C ARG A 39 -9.42 7.15 18.25
N TYR A 40 -9.15 8.19 17.43
CA TYR A 40 -8.42 9.37 17.89
C TYR A 40 -9.08 10.71 17.48
N TYR A 41 -10.30 10.69 16.99
CA TYR A 41 -11.09 11.91 16.76
C TYR A 41 -12.05 12.15 17.93
N SER A 42 -12.15 13.42 18.35
CA SER A 42 -12.99 13.86 19.47
C SER A 42 -14.35 14.40 19.05
N ASP A 43 -14.53 14.78 17.76
CA ASP A 43 -15.76 15.37 17.24
C ASP A 43 -16.63 14.41 16.41
N LYS A 44 -17.87 14.80 16.15
CA LYS A 44 -18.83 14.02 15.35
C LYS A 44 -18.46 13.93 13.86
N HIS A 45 -17.71 14.89 13.33
CA HIS A 45 -17.24 14.92 11.95
C HIS A 45 -15.97 14.10 11.73
N ASN A 46 -15.37 13.59 12.83
CA ASN A 46 -14.05 12.97 12.82
C ASN A 46 -13.00 13.88 12.14
N SER A 47 -12.99 15.15 12.50
CA SER A 47 -12.12 16.17 11.93
C SER A 47 -11.13 16.75 12.97
N ILE A 48 -11.46 16.70 14.25
CA ILE A 48 -10.60 17.18 15.32
C ILE A 48 -9.85 16.01 15.94
N VAL A 49 -8.53 16.02 15.77
CA VAL A 49 -7.63 14.99 16.34
C VAL A 49 -7.39 15.29 17.82
N ASP A 50 -7.65 14.30 18.68
CA ASP A 50 -7.18 14.29 20.05
C ASP A 50 -5.72 13.78 20.06
N PRO A 51 -4.74 14.58 20.49
CA PRO A 51 -3.32 14.22 20.41
C PRO A 51 -2.95 13.05 21.33
N VAL A 52 -3.61 12.90 22.48
CA VAL A 52 -3.35 11.79 23.42
C VAL A 52 -3.88 10.49 22.85
N LEU A 53 -5.12 10.49 22.36
CA LEU A 53 -5.70 9.31 21.71
C LEU A 53 -4.93 8.93 20.44
N LYS A 54 -4.43 9.91 19.70
CA LYS A 54 -3.61 9.67 18.51
C LYS A 54 -2.29 9.02 18.87
N ALA A 55 -1.57 9.53 19.85
CA ALA A 55 -0.31 8.95 20.32
C ALA A 55 -0.50 7.50 20.82
N ARG A 56 -1.58 7.22 21.54
CA ARG A 56 -1.95 5.87 21.97
C ARG A 56 -2.20 4.94 20.77
N ASN A 57 -2.96 5.42 19.78
CA ASN A 57 -3.22 4.66 18.57
C ASN A 57 -1.93 4.35 17.81
N GLU A 58 -1.08 5.37 17.59
CA GLU A 58 0.19 5.23 16.89
C GLU A 58 1.10 4.20 17.58
N ALA A 59 1.18 4.23 18.91
CA ALA A 59 1.95 3.23 19.66
C ALA A 59 1.39 1.80 19.49
N ALA A 60 0.07 1.64 19.51
CA ALA A 60 -0.58 0.35 19.37
C ALA A 60 -0.38 -0.27 17.98
N VAL A 61 -0.38 0.54 16.91
CA VAL A 61 -0.24 0.04 15.53
C VAL A 61 1.19 0.08 15.02
N LYS A 62 2.13 0.69 15.76
CA LYS A 62 3.53 0.85 15.34
C LYS A 62 4.20 -0.45 14.89
N PRO A 63 4.11 -1.58 15.64
CA PRO A 63 4.77 -2.81 15.22
C PRO A 63 4.28 -3.33 13.86
N VAL A 64 2.98 -3.18 13.57
CA VAL A 64 2.39 -3.57 12.29
C VAL A 64 2.83 -2.63 11.17
N ASN A 65 2.89 -1.33 11.45
CA ASN A 65 3.35 -0.33 10.48
C ASN A 65 4.84 -0.49 10.17
N ASP A 66 5.69 -0.72 11.17
CA ASP A 66 7.12 -0.96 10.99
C ASP A 66 7.37 -2.22 10.14
N TYR A 67 6.62 -3.29 10.40
CA TYR A 67 6.66 -4.50 9.59
C TYR A 67 6.29 -4.22 8.13
N LEU A 68 5.14 -3.57 7.89
CA LEU A 68 4.70 -3.23 6.56
C LEU A 68 5.73 -2.35 5.83
N ASP A 69 6.27 -1.34 6.51
CA ASP A 69 7.26 -0.42 5.94
C ASP A 69 8.56 -1.17 5.56
N GLY A 70 9.03 -2.09 6.40
CA GLY A 70 10.20 -2.92 6.12
C GLY A 70 10.00 -3.84 4.91
N VAL A 71 8.85 -4.53 4.82
CA VAL A 71 8.51 -5.34 3.64
C VAL A 71 8.47 -4.47 2.38
N ALA A 72 7.79 -3.32 2.45
CA ALA A 72 7.69 -2.41 1.30
C ALA A 72 9.06 -1.86 0.89
N ARG A 73 9.95 -1.49 1.82
CA ARG A 73 11.31 -1.02 1.51
C ARG A 73 12.12 -2.08 0.78
N SER A 74 12.15 -3.30 1.27
CA SER A 74 12.89 -4.41 0.65
C SER A 74 12.33 -4.74 -0.74
N ALA A 75 11.00 -4.79 -0.90
CA ALA A 75 10.36 -5.03 -2.19
C ALA A 75 10.65 -3.93 -3.22
N ASN A 76 10.67 -2.67 -2.79
CA ASN A 76 11.02 -1.53 -3.66
C ASN A 76 12.53 -1.50 -3.98
N ALA A 77 13.41 -1.88 -3.05
CA ALA A 77 14.84 -2.02 -3.31
C ALA A 77 15.10 -3.09 -4.37
N TRP A 78 14.44 -4.25 -4.27
CA TRP A 78 14.47 -5.28 -5.31
C TRP A 78 14.03 -4.76 -6.68
N GLN A 79 12.94 -4.02 -6.73
CA GLN A 79 12.46 -3.48 -8.01
C GLN A 79 13.45 -2.52 -8.66
N ARG A 80 14.13 -1.68 -7.87
CA ARG A 80 15.14 -0.74 -8.38
C ARG A 80 16.45 -1.38 -8.76
N GLY A 81 16.96 -2.27 -7.90
CA GLY A 81 18.34 -2.76 -7.98
C GLY A 81 18.48 -4.21 -8.42
N ARG A 82 17.39 -4.98 -8.42
CA ARG A 82 17.37 -6.43 -8.76
C ARG A 82 18.36 -7.27 -7.95
N LYS A 83 18.72 -6.83 -6.74
CA LYS A 83 19.62 -7.59 -5.85
C LYS A 83 18.81 -8.72 -5.20
N PRO A 84 19.17 -10.01 -5.39
CA PRO A 84 18.42 -11.14 -4.82
C PRO A 84 18.21 -11.05 -3.31
N ALA A 85 19.17 -10.49 -2.56
CA ALA A 85 19.07 -10.28 -1.13
C ALA A 85 17.84 -9.42 -0.74
N ASP A 86 17.53 -8.37 -1.50
CA ASP A 86 16.39 -7.50 -1.22
C ASP A 86 15.05 -8.24 -1.39
N ALA A 87 14.93 -9.07 -2.43
CA ALA A 87 13.75 -9.91 -2.63
C ALA A 87 13.61 -10.95 -1.50
N GLN A 88 14.71 -11.60 -1.12
CA GLN A 88 14.70 -12.61 -0.05
C GLN A 88 14.39 -11.99 1.32
N CYS A 89 14.81 -10.75 1.58
CA CYS A 89 14.41 -10.01 2.77
C CYS A 89 12.90 -9.81 2.83
N ALA A 90 12.30 -9.28 1.76
CA ALA A 90 10.85 -9.08 1.73
C ALA A 90 10.09 -10.41 1.86
N LEU A 91 10.50 -11.44 1.12
CA LEU A 91 9.86 -12.76 1.14
C LEU A 91 10.02 -13.47 2.48
N GLY A 92 11.20 -13.38 3.12
CA GLY A 92 11.44 -13.96 4.44
C GLY A 92 10.56 -13.31 5.53
N TRP A 93 10.41 -11.99 5.48
CA TRP A 93 9.52 -11.28 6.41
C TRP A 93 8.06 -11.63 6.17
N LEU A 94 7.62 -11.69 4.90
CA LEU A 94 6.26 -12.10 4.54
C LEU A 94 5.97 -13.53 5.02
N GLN A 95 6.89 -14.48 4.77
CA GLN A 95 6.72 -15.86 5.20
C GLN A 95 6.67 -15.98 6.73
N ALA A 96 7.56 -15.32 7.47
CA ALA A 96 7.58 -15.38 8.93
C ALA A 96 6.25 -14.91 9.54
N TRP A 97 5.65 -13.85 9.00
CA TRP A 97 4.34 -13.37 9.47
C TRP A 97 3.19 -14.26 9.00
N ALA A 98 3.27 -14.84 7.81
CA ALA A 98 2.31 -15.84 7.33
C ALA A 98 2.29 -17.07 8.23
N ASP A 99 3.46 -17.64 8.52
CA ASP A 99 3.62 -18.82 9.37
C ASP A 99 3.17 -18.56 10.83
N GLY A 100 3.45 -17.36 11.34
CA GLY A 100 3.02 -16.92 12.68
C GLY A 100 1.54 -16.50 12.75
N GLY A 101 0.82 -16.46 11.63
CA GLY A 101 -0.58 -16.03 11.57
C GLY A 101 -0.78 -14.55 11.89
N GLY A 102 0.12 -13.70 11.42
CA GLY A 102 0.05 -12.24 11.63
C GLY A 102 -1.32 -11.68 11.26
N MET A 103 -1.87 -10.83 12.13
CA MET A 103 -3.17 -10.15 11.99
C MET A 103 -4.38 -11.08 11.80
N LEU A 104 -4.26 -12.38 12.10
CA LEU A 104 -5.38 -13.33 12.03
C LEU A 104 -6.13 -13.48 13.37
N GLY A 105 -5.71 -12.80 14.41
CA GLY A 105 -6.34 -12.79 15.72
C GLY A 105 -7.44 -11.74 15.86
N ALA A 106 -7.69 -11.30 17.08
CA ALA A 106 -8.76 -10.38 17.43
C ALA A 106 -8.49 -8.95 16.90
N MET A 107 -9.52 -8.35 16.32
CA MET A 107 -9.59 -6.93 15.98
C MET A 107 -10.63 -6.29 16.90
N THR A 108 -10.18 -5.62 17.98
CA THR A 108 -11.06 -5.22 19.09
C THR A 108 -11.93 -4.01 18.76
N THR A 109 -11.55 -3.21 17.78
CA THR A 109 -12.24 -1.97 17.40
C THR A 109 -12.29 -1.80 15.88
N ASN A 110 -13.09 -0.84 15.40
CA ASN A 110 -13.08 -0.45 13.99
C ASN A 110 -11.70 0.03 13.52
N GLN A 111 -10.93 0.71 14.40
CA GLN A 111 -9.60 1.18 14.06
C GLN A 111 -8.61 0.01 13.86
N SER A 112 -8.78 -1.09 14.62
CA SER A 112 -8.02 -2.33 14.42
C SER A 112 -8.31 -2.95 13.05
N TRP A 113 -9.60 -3.00 12.65
CA TRP A 113 -10.01 -3.47 11.34
C TRP A 113 -9.45 -2.58 10.21
N TYR A 114 -9.42 -1.26 10.41
CA TYR A 114 -8.82 -0.34 9.45
C TYR A 114 -7.32 -0.60 9.28
N THR A 115 -6.61 -0.80 10.38
CA THR A 115 -5.17 -1.11 10.35
C THR A 115 -4.92 -2.39 9.56
N ARG A 116 -5.69 -3.47 9.82
CA ARG A 116 -5.52 -4.75 9.11
C ARG A 116 -5.71 -4.61 7.60
N LYS A 117 -6.77 -3.94 7.12
CA LYS A 117 -7.01 -3.80 5.68
C LYS A 117 -5.98 -2.91 4.98
N TRP A 118 -5.54 -1.83 5.64
CA TRP A 118 -4.47 -0.98 5.10
C TRP A 118 -3.14 -1.73 5.01
N THR A 119 -2.84 -2.55 5.99
CA THR A 119 -1.66 -3.40 5.97
C THR A 119 -1.78 -4.45 4.87
N LEU A 120 -2.94 -5.12 4.75
CA LEU A 120 -3.17 -6.11 3.69
C LEU A 120 -2.97 -5.51 2.28
N SER A 121 -3.48 -4.30 2.01
CA SER A 121 -3.28 -3.66 0.70
C SER A 121 -1.79 -3.46 0.39
N GLY A 122 -1.04 -2.92 1.35
CA GLY A 122 0.40 -2.70 1.17
C GLY A 122 1.21 -3.99 1.04
N LEU A 123 0.84 -5.03 1.80
CA LEU A 123 1.49 -6.35 1.71
C LEU A 123 1.26 -7.02 0.35
N ALA A 124 0.03 -7.02 -0.16
CA ALA A 124 -0.28 -7.59 -1.47
C ALA A 124 0.45 -6.85 -2.59
N LEU A 125 0.47 -5.51 -2.56
CA LEU A 125 1.20 -4.68 -3.53
C LEU A 125 2.72 -4.85 -3.42
N SER A 126 3.25 -5.03 -2.21
CA SER A 126 4.68 -5.30 -2.01
C SER A 126 5.06 -6.71 -2.46
N TYR A 127 4.21 -7.71 -2.16
CA TYR A 127 4.40 -9.08 -2.61
C TYR A 127 4.43 -9.18 -4.13
N ALA A 128 3.55 -8.48 -4.84
CA ALA A 128 3.56 -8.42 -6.31
C ALA A 128 4.94 -8.07 -6.89
N ARG A 129 5.71 -7.19 -6.23
CA ARG A 129 7.06 -6.79 -6.68
C ARG A 129 8.08 -7.91 -6.58
N VAL A 130 7.93 -8.81 -5.62
CA VAL A 130 8.90 -9.89 -5.31
C VAL A 130 8.39 -11.29 -5.63
N GLN A 131 7.12 -11.43 -6.02
CA GLN A 131 6.45 -12.72 -6.24
C GLN A 131 7.21 -13.63 -7.21
N ALA A 132 7.80 -13.08 -8.27
CA ALA A 132 8.57 -13.83 -9.25
C ALA A 132 9.85 -14.47 -8.66
N ALA A 133 10.37 -13.92 -7.55
CA ALA A 133 11.55 -14.45 -6.86
C ALA A 133 11.19 -15.41 -5.71
N ALA A 134 9.89 -15.63 -5.43
CA ALA A 134 9.44 -16.50 -4.35
C ALA A 134 9.63 -17.99 -4.69
N THR A 135 10.15 -18.74 -3.71
CA THR A 135 10.14 -20.21 -3.78
C THR A 135 8.70 -20.74 -3.73
N PRO A 136 8.44 -21.99 -4.18
CA PRO A 136 7.10 -22.60 -4.08
C PRO A 136 6.54 -22.56 -2.65
N ALA A 137 7.36 -22.85 -1.64
CA ALA A 137 6.96 -22.82 -0.22
C ALA A 137 6.59 -21.41 0.24
N GLN A 138 7.41 -20.40 -0.10
CA GLN A 138 7.11 -19.01 0.20
C GLN A 138 5.81 -18.54 -0.46
N ARG A 139 5.63 -18.87 -1.72
CA ARG A 139 4.41 -18.56 -2.48
C ARG A 139 3.19 -19.16 -1.80
N GLN A 140 3.24 -20.46 -1.48
CA GLN A 140 2.13 -21.15 -0.82
C GLN A 140 1.77 -20.52 0.53
N ALA A 141 2.75 -20.28 1.40
CA ALA A 141 2.52 -19.71 2.73
C ALA A 141 1.96 -18.28 2.65
N VAL A 142 2.60 -17.41 1.87
CA VAL A 142 2.21 -16.00 1.75
C VAL A 142 0.83 -15.85 1.11
N GLU A 143 0.58 -16.54 0.00
CA GLU A 143 -0.72 -16.42 -0.68
C GLU A 143 -1.87 -17.01 0.14
N ALA A 144 -1.65 -18.13 0.85
CA ALA A 144 -2.67 -18.68 1.75
C ALA A 144 -3.01 -17.69 2.90
N TRP A 145 -2.01 -17.03 3.46
CA TRP A 145 -2.20 -16.01 4.49
C TRP A 145 -2.93 -14.78 3.96
N LEU A 146 -2.54 -14.24 2.80
CA LEU A 146 -3.21 -13.10 2.18
C LEU A 146 -4.68 -13.41 1.89
N ARG A 147 -5.00 -14.63 1.37
CA ARG A 147 -6.40 -15.07 1.17
C ARG A 147 -7.18 -15.06 2.48
N ARG A 148 -6.63 -15.59 3.56
CA ARG A 148 -7.30 -15.59 4.88
C ARG A 148 -7.58 -14.17 5.36
N LEU A 149 -6.65 -13.24 5.22
CA LEU A 149 -6.85 -11.82 5.56
C LEU A 149 -7.93 -11.16 4.71
N ALA A 150 -7.96 -11.46 3.40
CA ALA A 150 -9.00 -10.96 2.49
C ALA A 150 -10.38 -11.51 2.86
N ASP A 151 -10.50 -12.81 3.13
CA ASP A 151 -11.78 -13.43 3.55
C ASP A 151 -12.31 -12.83 4.85
N LEU A 152 -11.43 -12.61 5.85
CA LEU A 152 -11.81 -11.94 7.09
C LEU A 152 -12.21 -10.47 6.86
N THR A 153 -11.61 -9.79 5.90
CA THR A 153 -11.96 -8.42 5.53
C THR A 153 -13.32 -8.38 4.85
N ILE A 154 -13.61 -9.29 3.92
CA ILE A 154 -14.91 -9.44 3.27
C ILE A 154 -15.99 -9.75 4.32
N ALA A 155 -15.77 -10.74 5.16
CA ALA A 155 -16.74 -11.14 6.20
C ALA A 155 -17.08 -9.97 7.14
N HIS A 156 -16.06 -9.19 7.57
CA HIS A 156 -16.29 -8.00 8.37
C HIS A 156 -17.08 -6.93 7.60
N SER A 157 -16.70 -6.65 6.35
CA SER A 157 -17.37 -5.67 5.51
C SER A 157 -18.83 -6.03 5.26
N ASP A 158 -19.14 -7.30 4.99
CA ASP A 158 -20.49 -7.77 4.71
C ASP A 158 -21.38 -7.79 5.97
N ALA A 159 -20.80 -8.03 7.14
CA ALA A 159 -21.51 -7.96 8.41
C ALA A 159 -21.85 -6.52 8.83
N HIS A 160 -21.01 -5.54 8.41
CA HIS A 160 -21.16 -4.13 8.78
C HIS A 160 -21.72 -3.31 7.63
N LYS A 161 -23.04 -3.38 7.41
CA LYS A 161 -23.77 -2.65 6.34
C LYS A 161 -23.88 -1.13 6.58
N GLY A 162 -22.93 -0.53 7.33
CA GLY A 162 -22.92 0.90 7.62
C GLY A 162 -22.47 1.76 6.44
N VAL A 163 -21.94 2.92 6.76
CA VAL A 163 -21.50 3.92 5.79
C VAL A 163 -20.37 3.38 4.91
N ARG A 164 -20.60 3.37 3.60
CA ARG A 164 -19.67 2.92 2.57
C ARG A 164 -18.87 4.12 2.00
N ASN A 165 -17.91 4.62 2.78
CA ASN A 165 -17.04 5.75 2.42
C ASN A 165 -15.63 5.28 2.04
N ASN A 166 -14.63 6.16 2.17
CA ASN A 166 -13.23 5.83 1.89
C ASN A 166 -12.75 4.52 2.54
N HIS A 167 -13.27 4.14 3.72
CA HIS A 167 -12.90 2.88 4.36
C HIS A 167 -13.30 1.67 3.51
N TYR A 168 -14.45 1.72 2.85
CA TYR A 168 -14.88 0.68 1.92
C TYR A 168 -13.98 0.62 0.68
N TYR A 169 -13.52 1.77 0.20
CA TYR A 169 -12.61 1.82 -0.94
C TYR A 169 -11.23 1.20 -0.63
N TRP A 170 -10.72 1.41 0.59
CA TRP A 170 -9.51 0.75 1.07
C TRP A 170 -9.68 -0.77 1.28
N GLU A 171 -10.87 -1.24 1.67
CA GLU A 171 -11.19 -2.67 1.66
C GLU A 171 -11.11 -3.21 0.24
N GLY A 172 -11.68 -2.49 -0.72
CA GLY A 172 -11.63 -2.83 -2.13
C GLY A 172 -10.21 -2.97 -2.66
N LEU A 173 -9.34 -2.02 -2.34
CA LEU A 173 -7.94 -2.12 -2.74
C LEU A 173 -7.26 -3.36 -2.15
N ALA A 174 -7.44 -3.59 -0.85
CA ALA A 174 -6.83 -4.74 -0.17
C ALA A 174 -7.25 -6.08 -0.80
N ILE A 175 -8.55 -6.22 -1.08
CA ILE A 175 -9.13 -7.43 -1.67
C ILE A 175 -8.73 -7.57 -3.14
N THR A 176 -8.78 -6.48 -3.93
CA THR A 176 -8.39 -6.50 -5.35
C THR A 176 -6.93 -6.86 -5.53
N ALA A 177 -6.03 -6.22 -4.79
CA ALA A 177 -4.60 -6.51 -4.86
C ALA A 177 -4.31 -7.97 -4.43
N THR A 178 -5.01 -8.48 -3.41
CA THR A 178 -4.91 -9.89 -3.04
C THR A 178 -5.39 -10.80 -4.17
N GLY A 179 -6.52 -10.47 -4.80
CA GLY A 179 -7.04 -11.23 -5.94
C GLY A 179 -6.05 -11.30 -7.10
N ALA A 180 -5.41 -10.18 -7.41
CA ALA A 180 -4.45 -10.09 -8.50
C ALA A 180 -3.18 -10.94 -8.24
N VAL A 181 -2.62 -10.95 -7.02
CA VAL A 181 -1.44 -11.75 -6.70
C VAL A 181 -1.74 -13.23 -6.47
N THR A 182 -2.98 -13.59 -6.12
CA THR A 182 -3.37 -14.99 -5.83
C THR A 182 -4.14 -15.66 -6.95
N GLY A 183 -4.50 -14.91 -8.00
CA GLY A 183 -5.32 -15.41 -9.11
C GLY A 183 -6.80 -15.66 -8.75
N GLU A 184 -7.30 -15.10 -7.65
CA GLU A 184 -8.66 -15.36 -7.15
C GLU A 184 -9.70 -14.42 -7.80
N ALA A 185 -10.40 -14.91 -8.81
CA ALA A 185 -11.41 -14.15 -9.55
C ALA A 185 -12.51 -13.55 -8.65
N ARG A 186 -12.91 -14.23 -7.56
CA ARG A 186 -13.94 -13.75 -6.61
C ARG A 186 -13.52 -12.45 -5.92
N TYR A 187 -12.23 -12.26 -5.65
CA TYR A 187 -11.71 -11.03 -5.04
C TYR A 187 -11.69 -9.88 -6.05
N LEU A 188 -11.32 -10.17 -7.30
CA LEU A 188 -11.39 -9.16 -8.36
C LEU A 188 -12.84 -8.71 -8.61
N ALA A 189 -13.78 -9.64 -8.62
CA ALA A 189 -15.21 -9.33 -8.74
C ALA A 189 -15.73 -8.50 -7.54
N TRP A 190 -15.30 -8.80 -6.31
CA TRP A 190 -15.65 -8.01 -5.14
C TRP A 190 -15.09 -6.58 -5.23
N GLY A 191 -13.82 -6.45 -5.65
CA GLY A 191 -13.18 -5.15 -5.89
C GLY A 191 -13.89 -4.34 -6.96
N ARG A 192 -14.33 -4.96 -8.06
CA ARG A 192 -15.10 -4.33 -9.11
C ARG A 192 -16.45 -3.80 -8.58
N LYS A 193 -17.18 -4.62 -7.80
CA LYS A 193 -18.44 -4.19 -7.16
C LYS A 193 -18.23 -2.99 -6.24
N MET A 194 -17.16 -2.98 -5.43
CA MET A 194 -16.80 -1.83 -4.60
C MET A 194 -16.52 -0.59 -5.46
N PHE A 195 -15.76 -0.75 -6.55
CA PHE A 195 -15.43 0.35 -7.45
C PHE A 195 -16.68 0.95 -8.08
N ASP A 196 -17.57 0.13 -8.65
CA ASP A 196 -18.82 0.58 -9.24
C ASP A 196 -19.67 1.36 -8.21
N HIS A 197 -19.79 0.85 -6.98
CA HIS A 197 -20.45 1.55 -5.88
C HIS A 197 -19.81 2.92 -5.57
N ALA A 198 -18.48 3.01 -5.58
CA ALA A 198 -17.78 4.28 -5.37
C ALA A 198 -18.07 5.28 -6.52
N MET A 199 -18.11 4.81 -7.75
CA MET A 199 -18.44 5.65 -8.92
C MET A 199 -19.85 6.24 -8.81
N ASP A 200 -20.81 5.47 -8.30
CA ASP A 200 -22.20 5.95 -8.07
C ASP A 200 -22.29 7.03 -6.99
N GLN A 201 -21.33 7.10 -6.07
CA GLN A 201 -21.30 8.10 -5.00
C GLN A 201 -20.69 9.45 -5.42
N ILE A 202 -19.88 9.47 -6.48
CA ILE A 202 -19.21 10.69 -6.95
C ILE A 202 -20.24 11.60 -7.63
N GLN A 203 -20.38 12.82 -7.13
CA GLN A 203 -21.30 13.82 -7.66
C GLN A 203 -20.84 14.38 -9.02
N ALA A 204 -21.72 15.11 -9.69
CA ALA A 204 -21.43 15.71 -11.00
C ALA A 204 -20.22 16.68 -10.97
N ASP A 205 -19.97 17.32 -9.84
CA ASP A 205 -18.83 18.21 -9.62
C ASP A 205 -17.54 17.46 -9.21
N GLY A 206 -17.59 16.15 -9.02
CA GLY A 206 -16.49 15.30 -8.60
C GLY A 206 -16.35 15.13 -7.07
N SER A 207 -17.22 15.76 -6.28
CA SER A 207 -17.20 15.63 -4.83
C SER A 207 -17.77 14.28 -4.36
N LEU A 208 -17.36 13.88 -3.13
CA LEU A 208 -17.90 12.75 -2.38
C LEU A 208 -18.63 13.29 -1.15
N PRO A 209 -19.97 13.19 -1.07
CA PRO A 209 -20.75 13.78 0.04
C PRO A 209 -20.31 13.33 1.42
N LEU A 210 -19.93 12.05 1.58
CA LEU A 210 -19.45 11.50 2.85
C LEU A 210 -18.09 12.06 3.28
N GLU A 211 -17.29 12.53 2.33
CA GLU A 211 -16.02 13.17 2.60
C GLU A 211 -16.18 14.69 2.76
N VAL A 212 -17.14 15.32 2.09
CA VAL A 212 -17.55 16.71 2.36
C VAL A 212 -17.98 16.85 3.81
N ALA A 213 -18.72 15.89 4.37
CA ALA A 213 -19.16 15.86 5.76
C ALA A 213 -18.02 15.88 6.81
N ARG A 214 -16.76 15.81 6.38
CA ARG A 214 -15.56 15.79 7.24
C ARG A 214 -15.05 17.21 7.60
N ALA A 215 -15.87 18.24 7.39
CA ALA A 215 -15.58 19.61 7.78
C ALA A 215 -14.21 20.10 7.26
N GLY A 216 -13.33 20.60 8.11
CA GLY A 216 -11.99 21.07 7.74
C GLY A 216 -11.04 20.01 7.16
N LYS A 217 -11.38 18.73 7.27
CA LYS A 217 -10.63 17.61 6.67
C LYS A 217 -11.21 17.09 5.35
N ALA A 218 -12.22 17.75 4.80
CA ALA A 218 -12.88 17.27 3.59
C ALA A 218 -11.88 17.08 2.43
N LEU A 219 -10.95 18.00 2.20
CA LEU A 219 -9.89 17.87 1.19
C LEU A 219 -9.02 16.63 1.46
N SER A 220 -8.51 16.50 2.68
CA SER A 220 -7.66 15.36 3.05
C SER A 220 -8.36 14.02 2.82
N TYR A 221 -9.66 13.94 3.09
CA TYR A 221 -10.45 12.72 2.90
C TYR A 221 -10.82 12.45 1.45
N HIS A 222 -11.01 13.48 0.61
CA HIS A 222 -11.14 13.28 -0.85
C HIS A 222 -9.85 12.69 -1.45
N LEU A 223 -8.69 13.25 -1.08
CA LEU A 223 -7.39 12.73 -1.50
C LEU A 223 -7.16 11.30 -1.01
N TYR A 224 -7.59 11.00 0.21
CA TYR A 224 -7.49 9.69 0.83
C TYR A 224 -8.45 8.66 0.20
N ALA A 225 -9.64 9.09 -0.25
CA ALA A 225 -10.61 8.26 -0.97
C ALA A 225 -10.16 7.97 -2.42
N ALA A 226 -9.56 8.95 -3.09
CA ALA A 226 -9.08 8.80 -4.47
C ALA A 226 -7.93 7.76 -4.58
N ALA A 227 -7.05 7.69 -3.59
CA ALA A 227 -5.88 6.81 -3.62
C ALA A 227 -6.21 5.33 -3.91
N PRO A 228 -7.08 4.64 -3.13
CA PRO A 228 -7.44 3.25 -3.40
C PRO A 228 -8.22 3.07 -4.69
N LEU A 229 -9.08 4.04 -5.07
CA LEU A 229 -9.89 3.96 -6.29
C LEU A 229 -9.02 4.03 -7.55
N VAL A 230 -8.03 4.92 -7.56
CA VAL A 230 -7.05 5.02 -8.66
C VAL A 230 -6.25 3.72 -8.81
N MET A 231 -5.78 3.14 -7.71
CA MET A 231 -5.03 1.88 -7.76
C MET A 231 -5.93 0.70 -8.19
N VAL A 232 -7.16 0.62 -7.68
CA VAL A 232 -8.11 -0.43 -8.11
C VAL A 232 -8.41 -0.30 -9.60
N ALA A 233 -8.65 0.92 -10.09
CA ALA A 233 -8.87 1.18 -11.52
C ALA A 233 -7.68 0.72 -12.36
N SER A 234 -6.46 1.01 -11.91
CA SER A 234 -5.24 0.58 -12.61
C SER A 234 -5.07 -0.95 -12.60
N ILE A 235 -5.35 -1.63 -11.49
CA ILE A 235 -5.24 -3.10 -11.40
C ILE A 235 -6.28 -3.80 -12.29
N LEU A 236 -7.51 -3.29 -12.33
CA LEU A 236 -8.63 -3.89 -13.05
C LEU A 236 -8.81 -3.35 -14.49
N ASP A 237 -7.90 -2.50 -14.95
CA ASP A 237 -7.96 -1.81 -16.25
C ASP A 237 -9.28 -1.09 -16.49
N LEU A 238 -9.71 -0.29 -15.51
CA LEU A 238 -10.99 0.43 -15.54
C LEU A 238 -10.79 1.91 -15.87
N GLN A 239 -11.51 2.37 -16.89
CA GLN A 239 -11.66 3.79 -17.19
C GLN A 239 -13.08 4.24 -16.82
N HIS A 240 -13.22 5.30 -16.02
CA HIS A 240 -14.54 5.78 -15.62
C HIS A 240 -14.59 7.29 -15.47
N PRO A 241 -15.56 7.99 -16.12
CA PRO A 241 -15.64 9.46 -16.08
C PRO A 241 -15.79 10.03 -14.66
N GLN A 242 -16.43 9.30 -13.75
CA GLN A 242 -16.59 9.74 -12.37
C GLN A 242 -15.27 9.72 -11.61
N LEU A 243 -14.39 8.74 -11.86
CA LEU A 243 -13.04 8.73 -11.29
C LEU A 243 -12.26 9.96 -11.76
N ASP A 244 -12.35 10.29 -13.05
CA ASP A 244 -11.68 11.49 -13.60
C ASP A 244 -12.19 12.77 -12.93
N ARG A 245 -13.52 12.85 -12.68
CA ARG A 245 -14.10 13.98 -11.95
C ARG A 245 -13.58 14.08 -10.53
N LEU A 246 -13.55 12.98 -9.78
CA LEU A 246 -13.01 12.94 -8.41
C LEU A 246 -11.55 13.38 -8.37
N VAL A 247 -10.74 12.87 -9.30
CA VAL A 247 -9.31 13.19 -9.37
C VAL A 247 -9.10 14.66 -9.69
N ARG A 248 -9.83 15.21 -10.68
CA ARG A 248 -9.77 16.65 -11.05
C ARG A 248 -10.27 17.54 -9.92
N PHE A 249 -11.40 17.20 -9.30
CA PHE A 249 -11.95 17.94 -8.15
C PHE A 249 -10.94 17.99 -7.00
N SER A 250 -10.37 16.84 -6.65
CA SER A 250 -9.39 16.72 -5.57
C SER A 250 -8.13 17.54 -5.87
N SER A 251 -7.60 17.43 -7.09
CA SER A 251 -6.39 18.15 -7.53
C SER A 251 -6.61 19.67 -7.55
N ALA A 252 -7.73 20.14 -8.05
CA ALA A 252 -8.08 21.56 -8.07
C ALA A 252 -8.13 22.14 -6.65
N ASN A 253 -8.71 21.39 -5.69
CA ASN A 253 -8.82 21.83 -4.30
C ASN A 253 -7.47 21.76 -3.54
N VAL A 254 -6.46 21.04 -4.02
CA VAL A 254 -5.09 21.16 -3.49
C VAL A 254 -4.50 22.52 -3.89
N ALA A 255 -4.74 22.96 -5.11
CA ALA A 255 -4.28 24.28 -5.59
C ALA A 255 -5.05 25.43 -4.89
N ASP A 256 -6.40 25.37 -4.96
CA ASP A 256 -7.30 26.34 -4.31
C ASP A 256 -8.48 25.63 -3.64
N PRO A 257 -8.50 25.53 -2.30
CA PRO A 257 -9.56 24.83 -1.56
C PRO A 257 -10.84 25.65 -1.39
N SER A 258 -11.00 26.79 -2.07
CA SER A 258 -12.14 27.71 -1.92
C SER A 258 -13.49 27.02 -2.16
N THR A 259 -13.54 26.05 -3.09
CA THR A 259 -14.76 25.29 -3.37
C THR A 259 -15.17 24.42 -2.18
N LEU A 260 -14.26 23.62 -1.63
CA LEU A 260 -14.55 22.81 -0.44
C LEU A 260 -14.83 23.68 0.78
N ARG A 261 -14.15 24.83 0.93
CA ARG A 261 -14.47 25.79 1.99
C ARG A 261 -15.92 26.28 1.90
N ARG A 262 -16.39 26.65 0.70
CA ARG A 262 -17.81 27.05 0.50
C ARG A 262 -18.77 25.91 0.80
N MET A 263 -18.45 24.68 0.38
CA MET A 263 -19.32 23.51 0.59
C MET A 263 -19.43 23.12 2.06
N THR A 264 -18.35 23.21 2.79
CA THR A 264 -18.25 22.72 4.18
C THR A 264 -18.50 23.81 5.23
N GLY A 265 -18.25 25.08 4.89
CA GLY A 265 -18.20 26.20 5.84
C GLY A 265 -16.91 26.23 6.69
N PHE A 266 -15.90 25.40 6.39
CA PHE A 266 -14.68 25.29 7.15
C PHE A 266 -13.43 25.51 6.28
N GLU A 267 -12.41 26.13 6.86
CA GLU A 267 -11.07 26.15 6.25
C GLU A 267 -10.56 24.73 6.12
N GLN A 268 -9.89 24.44 5.01
CA GLN A 268 -9.43 23.09 4.68
C GLN A 268 -7.98 22.90 5.09
N GLU A 269 -7.68 21.77 5.73
CA GLU A 269 -6.30 21.32 5.93
C GLU A 269 -5.66 21.01 4.57
N LYS A 270 -4.72 21.85 4.15
CA LYS A 270 -4.07 21.75 2.85
C LYS A 270 -2.83 20.88 2.96
N PRO A 271 -2.68 19.83 2.12
CA PRO A 271 -1.45 19.07 2.07
C PRO A 271 -0.32 19.93 1.48
N PRO A 272 0.94 19.71 1.88
CA PRO A 272 2.07 20.52 1.41
C PRO A 272 2.35 20.35 -0.10
N ARG A 273 1.84 19.26 -0.71
CA ARG A 273 2.02 18.92 -2.13
C ARG A 273 0.95 17.94 -2.60
N MET A 274 0.85 17.76 -3.91
CA MET A 274 0.01 16.72 -4.49
C MET A 274 0.40 15.33 -3.99
N PRO A 275 -0.57 14.46 -3.68
CA PRO A 275 -0.29 13.10 -3.23
C PRO A 275 0.23 12.23 -4.37
N GLY A 276 1.11 11.29 -4.04
CA GLY A 276 1.81 10.47 -5.03
C GLY A 276 0.95 9.50 -5.84
N TRP A 277 -0.30 9.26 -5.44
CA TRP A 277 -1.22 8.43 -6.25
C TRP A 277 -1.56 9.09 -7.60
N ILE A 278 -1.30 10.41 -7.76
CA ILE A 278 -1.47 11.08 -9.05
C ILE A 278 -0.56 10.44 -10.13
N ALA A 279 0.64 9.99 -9.76
CA ALA A 279 1.52 9.31 -10.70
C ALA A 279 0.95 7.97 -11.19
N ILE A 280 0.19 7.27 -10.34
CA ILE A 280 -0.52 6.03 -10.73
C ILE A 280 -1.65 6.38 -11.70
N TYR A 281 -2.44 7.41 -11.37
CA TYR A 281 -3.50 7.90 -12.24
C TYR A 281 -2.96 8.28 -13.61
N ASP A 282 -1.90 9.09 -13.67
CA ASP A 282 -1.33 9.61 -14.92
C ASP A 282 -0.76 8.49 -15.82
N ARG A 283 -0.22 7.42 -15.24
CA ARG A 283 0.23 6.24 -16.02
C ARG A 283 -0.91 5.45 -16.65
N HIS A 284 -2.09 5.49 -16.04
CA HIS A 284 -3.25 4.71 -16.46
C HIS A 284 -4.27 5.55 -17.25
N ALA A 285 -4.42 6.84 -16.95
CA ALA A 285 -5.44 7.71 -17.51
C ALA A 285 -5.25 7.99 -19.01
N ALA A 286 -6.37 8.19 -19.72
CA ALA A 286 -6.34 8.64 -21.13
C ALA A 286 -5.79 10.05 -21.27
N GLN A 287 -6.03 10.89 -20.28
CA GLN A 287 -5.59 12.28 -20.21
C GLN A 287 -4.92 12.53 -18.86
N PRO A 288 -3.60 12.41 -18.78
CA PRO A 288 -2.83 12.72 -17.57
C PRO A 288 -3.11 14.14 -17.07
N LEU A 289 -3.06 14.35 -15.78
CA LEU A 289 -3.22 15.67 -15.16
C LEU A 289 -1.89 16.41 -15.00
N SER A 290 -0.79 15.68 -14.86
CA SER A 290 0.53 16.23 -14.67
C SER A 290 1.41 15.93 -15.88
N THR A 291 2.13 16.96 -16.36
CA THR A 291 3.20 16.80 -17.37
C THR A 291 4.57 16.71 -16.72
N GLU A 292 4.65 16.92 -15.41
CA GLU A 292 5.90 16.86 -14.65
C GLU A 292 6.09 15.47 -14.02
N PRO A 293 7.32 14.98 -13.90
CA PRO A 293 7.60 13.75 -13.21
C PRO A 293 7.14 13.85 -11.73
N PRO A 294 6.67 12.76 -11.13
CA PRO A 294 6.25 12.76 -9.73
C PRO A 294 7.42 13.19 -8.86
N PRO A 295 7.15 13.95 -7.77
CA PRO A 295 8.20 14.37 -6.86
C PRO A 295 8.93 13.15 -6.29
N ALA A 296 10.25 13.26 -6.14
CA ALA A 296 11.06 12.24 -5.49
C ALA A 296 10.48 11.91 -4.10
N ASN A 297 10.44 10.64 -3.77
CA ASN A 297 9.94 10.11 -2.49
C ASN A 297 8.42 10.26 -2.27
N ASN A 298 7.64 9.59 -3.11
CA ASN A 298 6.19 9.42 -2.95
C ASN A 298 5.84 8.18 -2.11
N TRP A 299 6.43 8.06 -0.92
CA TRP A 299 6.30 6.87 -0.10
C TRP A 299 4.92 6.74 0.57
N ASP A 300 4.28 5.59 0.40
CA ASP A 300 3.14 5.12 1.21
C ASP A 300 3.17 3.58 1.25
N ALA A 301 3.55 3.01 2.38
CA ALA A 301 3.68 1.57 2.54
C ALA A 301 2.34 0.84 2.31
N ARG A 302 1.19 1.47 2.60
CA ARG A 302 -0.15 0.91 2.35
C ARG A 302 -0.46 0.78 0.86
N MET A 303 0.23 1.54 0.02
CA MET A 303 0.17 1.48 -1.44
C MET A 303 1.39 0.78 -2.06
N GLY A 304 2.08 -0.07 -1.29
CA GLY A 304 3.22 -0.85 -1.75
C GLY A 304 4.53 -0.07 -1.82
N GLY A 305 4.64 1.10 -1.18
CA GLY A 305 5.87 1.88 -1.04
C GLY A 305 5.96 3.10 -1.94
N ASP A 306 6.95 3.17 -2.82
CA ASP A 306 7.21 4.29 -3.73
C ASP A 306 6.25 4.28 -4.93
N ARG A 307 5.33 5.22 -4.96
CA ARG A 307 4.30 5.37 -6.00
C ARG A 307 4.82 5.98 -7.30
N SER A 308 6.05 6.49 -7.31
CA SER A 308 6.71 6.90 -8.56
C SER A 308 7.11 5.68 -9.41
N LEU A 309 7.32 4.52 -8.77
CA LEU A 309 7.58 3.27 -9.46
C LEU A 309 6.27 2.57 -9.82
N PRO A 310 6.12 2.06 -11.08
CA PRO A 310 4.98 1.22 -11.42
C PRO A 310 4.90 -0.01 -10.50
N ASN A 311 3.70 -0.40 -10.10
CA ASN A 311 3.50 -1.70 -9.46
C ASN A 311 3.28 -2.76 -10.55
N PRO A 312 3.78 -4.00 -10.40
CA PRO A 312 3.55 -5.07 -11.39
C PRO A 312 2.07 -5.39 -11.65
N LEU A 313 1.17 -4.96 -10.76
CA LEU A 313 -0.27 -5.12 -10.92
C LEU A 313 -0.93 -3.97 -11.70
N GLU A 314 -0.23 -2.86 -11.94
CA GLU A 314 -0.77 -1.74 -12.69
C GLU A 314 -0.82 -2.04 -14.18
N HIS A 315 -1.95 -1.79 -14.82
CA HIS A 315 -2.04 -1.67 -16.26
C HIS A 315 -1.56 -0.28 -16.68
N VAL A 316 -0.39 -0.22 -17.32
CA VAL A 316 0.21 1.04 -17.81
C VAL A 316 -0.15 1.19 -19.29
N ARG A 317 -0.69 2.35 -19.71
CA ARG A 317 -0.99 2.60 -21.12
C ARG A 317 0.29 2.66 -21.95
N GLY A 318 0.30 1.94 -23.05
CA GLY A 318 1.42 1.95 -24.01
C GLY A 318 2.52 0.93 -23.71
N SER A 319 2.29 -0.02 -22.81
CA SER A 319 3.16 -1.19 -22.62
C SER A 319 2.76 -2.37 -23.52
#